data_17090b531a7b153a4531e8351637fc16
#
_entry.id   17090b531a7b153a4531e8351637fc16
#
_cell.length_a   1.000
_cell.length_b   1.000
_cell.length_c   1.000
_cell.angle_alpha   90.00
_cell.angle_beta   90.00
_cell.angle_gamma   90.00
#
_symmetry.space_group_name_H-M   'P 1'
#
loop_
_entity.id
_entity.type
_entity.pdbx_description
1 polymer ?
#
loop_
_entity_poly.entity_id
_entity_poly.type
_entity_poly.pdbx_seq_one_letter_code
_entity_poly.pdbx_strand_id
1 'polypeptide(L)'
;MTEAGLMREIMVALSADGHAVFRANVGLFFTKDGRPARTGLPVGFSDLFGFRRDDARAFFLEVKTPTGRPTLDQRRFLLAMKNRGAITGIVRSVDEARSLLAGHVLRNSHHRL
;
A
#
# COMPACT_ATOMS: atom_id res chain seq x y z
N MET A 1 6.37 12.36 -14.39
CA MET A 1 5.26 12.11 -13.43
C MET A 1 5.78 12.16 -12.01
N THR A 2 5.04 12.80 -11.12
CA THR A 2 5.39 12.85 -9.70
C THR A 2 4.97 11.57 -8.99
N GLU A 3 5.56 11.32 -7.85
CA GLU A 3 5.16 10.18 -7.00
C GLU A 3 3.69 10.30 -6.59
N ALA A 4 3.24 11.51 -6.22
CA ALA A 4 1.83 11.74 -5.86
C ALA A 4 0.88 11.49 -7.03
N GLY A 5 1.25 11.86 -8.24
CA GLY A 5 0.47 11.59 -9.44
C GLY A 5 0.38 10.11 -9.75
N LEU A 6 1.50 9.40 -9.63
CA LEU A 6 1.55 7.95 -9.81
C LEU A 6 0.69 7.24 -8.75
N MET A 7 0.76 7.70 -7.51
CA MET A 7 -0.05 7.14 -6.44
C MET A 7 -1.55 7.25 -6.74
N ARG A 8 -1.99 8.41 -7.23
CA ARG A 8 -3.41 8.59 -7.60
C ARG A 8 -3.81 7.66 -8.74
N GLU A 9 -2.96 7.50 -9.76
CA GLU A 9 -3.25 6.59 -10.87
C GLU A 9 -3.40 5.15 -10.40
N ILE A 10 -2.51 4.72 -9.52
CA ILE A 10 -2.56 3.36 -8.95
C ILE A 10 -3.85 3.17 -8.15
N MET A 11 -4.20 4.13 -7.29
CA MET A 11 -5.43 4.05 -6.52
C MET A 11 -6.67 3.94 -7.40
N VAL A 12 -6.75 4.78 -8.44
CA VAL A 12 -7.87 4.75 -9.38
C VAL A 12 -7.95 3.40 -10.08
N ALA A 13 -6.82 2.90 -10.56
CA ALA A 13 -6.77 1.62 -11.28
C ALA A 13 -7.16 0.45 -10.39
N LEU A 14 -6.61 0.36 -9.19
CA LEU A 14 -6.92 -0.74 -8.28
C LEU A 14 -8.37 -0.67 -7.78
N SER A 15 -8.89 0.52 -7.55
CA SER A 15 -10.31 0.69 -7.19
C SER A 15 -11.21 0.26 -8.35
N ALA A 16 -10.87 0.62 -9.58
CA ALA A 16 -11.63 0.20 -10.76
C ALA A 16 -11.61 -1.31 -10.93
N ASP A 17 -10.50 -1.96 -10.53
CA ASP A 17 -10.38 -3.42 -10.57
C ASP A 17 -11.16 -4.11 -9.43
N GLY A 18 -11.76 -3.33 -8.52
CA GLY A 18 -12.61 -3.86 -7.45
C GLY A 18 -11.91 -4.09 -6.12
N HIS A 19 -10.63 -3.73 -6.00
CA HIS A 19 -9.93 -3.85 -4.72
C HIS A 19 -10.33 -2.70 -3.79
N ALA A 20 -10.30 -2.97 -2.48
CA ALA A 20 -10.37 -1.90 -1.49
C ALA A 20 -8.97 -1.33 -1.33
N VAL A 21 -8.79 -0.05 -1.65
CA VAL A 21 -7.49 0.59 -1.54
C VAL A 21 -7.60 1.91 -0.80
N PHE A 22 -6.66 2.15 0.10
CA PHE A 22 -6.65 3.31 0.97
C PHE A 22 -5.26 3.94 0.96
N ARG A 23 -5.22 5.25 1.08
CA ARG A 23 -3.98 5.98 1.26
C ARG A 23 -3.68 6.08 2.75
N ALA A 24 -2.46 5.71 3.13
CA ALA A 24 -1.99 5.88 4.49
C ALA A 24 -1.37 7.27 4.64
N ASN A 25 -1.79 7.99 5.66
CA ASN A 25 -1.19 9.27 6.02
C ASN A 25 -0.28 9.04 7.23
N VAL A 26 1.01 9.19 7.01
CA VAL A 26 2.04 8.90 8.02
C VAL A 26 2.68 10.20 8.48
N GLY A 27 2.90 10.32 9.78
CA GLY A 27 3.73 11.36 10.34
C GLY A 27 2.98 12.45 11.07
N LEU A 28 3.59 13.62 11.06
CA LEU A 28 3.14 14.81 11.77
C LEU A 28 2.40 15.73 10.82
N PHE A 29 1.29 16.27 11.29
CA PHE A 29 0.59 17.34 10.59
C PHE A 29 0.19 18.43 11.59
N PHE A 30 -0.27 19.57 11.07
CA PHE A 30 -0.70 20.68 11.89
C PHE A 30 -2.19 20.94 11.68
N THR A 31 -2.91 21.16 12.78
CA THR A 31 -4.32 21.51 12.75
C THR A 31 -4.48 22.94 12.21
N LYS A 32 -5.73 23.34 11.93
CA LYS A 32 -6.02 24.69 11.42
C LYS A 32 -5.51 25.78 12.36
N ASP A 33 -5.50 25.52 13.65
CA ASP A 33 -5.01 26.49 14.65
C ASP A 33 -3.51 26.29 14.97
N GLY A 34 -2.77 25.56 14.14
CA GLY A 34 -1.33 25.45 14.22
C GLY A 34 -0.80 24.44 15.23
N ARG A 35 -1.65 23.62 15.83
CA ARG A 35 -1.20 22.62 16.79
C ARG A 35 -0.69 21.36 16.09
N PRO A 36 0.40 20.75 16.58
CA PRO A 36 0.90 19.51 16.01
C PRO A 36 -0.02 18.34 16.34
N ALA A 37 -0.18 17.44 15.41
CA ALA A 37 -0.91 16.20 15.60
C ALA A 37 -0.23 15.07 14.80
N ARG A 38 -0.30 13.85 15.32
CA ARG A 38 0.26 12.68 14.64
C ARG A 38 -0.87 11.78 14.16
N THR A 39 -0.63 11.11 13.03
CA THR A 39 -1.63 10.22 12.42
C THR A 39 -1.81 8.91 13.20
N GLY A 40 -0.83 8.54 14.02
CA GLY A 40 -0.86 7.27 14.75
C GLY A 40 -0.28 6.10 13.98
N LEU A 41 0.04 6.26 12.69
CA LEU A 41 0.70 5.21 11.92
C LEU A 41 2.21 5.26 12.15
N PRO A 42 2.88 4.10 12.19
CA PRO A 42 4.32 4.07 12.41
C PRO A 42 5.09 4.60 11.21
N VAL A 43 6.27 5.14 11.48
CA VAL A 43 7.21 5.53 10.43
C VAL A 43 7.52 4.31 9.56
N GLY A 44 7.53 4.51 8.25
CA GLY A 44 7.78 3.42 7.30
C GLY A 44 6.53 2.70 6.82
N PHE A 45 5.36 3.01 7.40
CA PHE A 45 4.10 2.46 6.88
C PHE A 45 3.98 2.77 5.39
N SER A 46 3.49 1.80 4.59
CA SER A 46 3.39 1.96 3.14
C SER A 46 2.43 3.07 2.73
N ASP A 47 2.65 3.61 1.53
CA ASP A 47 1.79 4.68 0.98
C ASP A 47 0.35 4.25 0.81
N LEU A 48 0.16 3.03 0.32
CA LEU A 48 -1.16 2.46 0.06
C LEU A 48 -1.29 1.14 0.79
N PHE A 49 -2.51 0.84 1.22
CA PHE A 49 -2.85 -0.46 1.76
C PHE A 49 -4.29 -0.79 1.41
N GLY A 50 -4.64 -2.04 1.54
CA GLY A 50 -6.01 -2.43 1.25
C GLY A 50 -6.22 -3.93 1.30
N PHE A 51 -7.31 -4.33 0.66
CA PHE A 51 -7.73 -5.73 0.64
C PHE A 51 -8.04 -6.15 -0.79
N ARG A 52 -7.44 -7.25 -1.21
CA ARG A 52 -7.64 -7.77 -2.56
C ARG A 52 -9.10 -8.21 -2.75
N ARG A 53 -9.65 -7.91 -3.93
CA ARG A 53 -11.06 -8.17 -4.24
C ARG A 53 -11.49 -9.61 -3.99
N ASP A 54 -10.69 -10.59 -4.43
CA ASP A 54 -11.16 -11.97 -4.51
C ASP A 54 -11.08 -12.72 -3.19
N ASP A 55 -10.16 -12.38 -2.30
CA ASP A 55 -9.92 -13.13 -1.07
C ASP A 55 -9.74 -12.25 0.16
N ALA A 56 -9.91 -10.94 0.01
CA ALA A 56 -9.69 -9.96 1.08
C ALA A 56 -8.28 -10.02 1.68
N ARG A 57 -7.31 -10.58 0.95
CA ARG A 57 -5.93 -10.62 1.43
C ARG A 57 -5.39 -9.20 1.51
N ALA A 58 -4.81 -8.86 2.66
CA ALA A 58 -4.24 -7.54 2.87
C ALA A 58 -3.06 -7.32 1.93
N PHE A 59 -2.95 -6.10 1.41
CA PHE A 59 -1.77 -5.70 0.64
C PHE A 59 -1.26 -4.34 1.13
N PHE A 60 0.05 -4.15 0.98
CA PHE A 60 0.74 -2.92 1.35
C PHE A 60 1.70 -2.56 0.23
N LEU A 61 1.50 -1.39 -0.37
CA LEU A 61 2.25 -0.97 -1.54
C LEU A 61 2.98 0.34 -1.24
N GLU A 62 4.30 0.33 -1.45
CA GLU A 62 5.10 1.55 -1.43
C GLU A 62 5.24 2.03 -2.86
N VAL A 63 4.84 3.27 -3.12
CA VAL A 63 4.86 3.84 -4.47
C VAL A 63 6.14 4.65 -4.63
N LYS A 64 6.91 4.34 -5.65
CA LYS A 64 8.15 5.04 -5.99
C LYS A 64 8.19 5.35 -7.46
N THR A 65 8.78 6.49 -7.81
CA THR A 65 9.14 6.79 -9.20
C THR A 65 10.28 5.85 -9.63
N PRO A 66 10.59 5.76 -10.95
CA PRO A 66 11.61 4.82 -11.41
C PRO A 66 12.98 4.96 -10.74
N THR A 67 13.33 6.17 -10.29
CA THR A 67 14.61 6.42 -9.63
C THR A 67 14.51 6.49 -8.10
N GLY A 68 13.31 6.54 -7.56
CA GLY A 68 13.10 6.60 -6.12
C GLY A 68 13.46 5.29 -5.43
N ARG A 69 13.96 5.39 -4.21
CA ARG A 69 14.34 4.20 -3.42
C ARG A 69 13.62 4.23 -2.08
N PRO A 70 13.14 3.07 -1.62
CA PRO A 70 12.52 2.99 -0.30
C PRO A 70 13.56 3.23 0.79
N THR A 71 13.11 3.79 1.90
CA THR A 71 13.93 3.93 3.11
C THR A 71 14.05 2.58 3.81
N LEU A 72 14.97 2.49 4.76
CA LEU A 72 15.12 1.29 5.57
C LEU A 72 13.84 1.00 6.37
N ASP A 73 13.21 2.04 6.93
CA ASP A 73 11.96 1.86 7.69
C ASP A 73 10.84 1.33 6.79
N GLN A 74 10.73 1.82 5.57
CA GLN A 74 9.76 1.33 4.60
C GLN A 74 10.00 -0.15 4.26
N ARG A 75 11.26 -0.53 4.04
CA ARG A 75 11.60 -1.94 3.77
C ARG A 75 11.27 -2.85 4.95
N ARG A 76 11.57 -2.40 6.16
CA ARG A 76 11.28 -3.16 7.38
C ARG A 76 9.79 -3.36 7.56
N PHE A 77 9.01 -2.31 7.31
CA PHE A 77 7.55 -2.40 7.37
C PHE A 77 7.01 -3.43 6.39
N LEU A 78 7.42 -3.35 5.12
CA LEU A 78 6.96 -4.29 4.11
C LEU A 78 7.33 -5.72 4.46
N LEU A 79 8.55 -5.95 4.94
CA LEU A 79 8.98 -7.29 5.35
C LEU A 79 8.13 -7.81 6.52
N ALA A 80 7.85 -6.97 7.51
CA ALA A 80 7.01 -7.36 8.64
C ALA A 80 5.60 -7.76 8.20
N MET A 81 5.02 -7.05 7.24
CA MET A 81 3.70 -7.37 6.71
C MET A 81 3.74 -8.63 5.84
N LYS A 82 4.78 -8.79 5.03
CA LYS A 82 4.97 -9.99 4.24
C LYS A 82 5.06 -11.23 5.12
N ASN A 83 5.80 -11.14 6.20
CA ASN A 83 5.95 -12.26 7.14
C ASN A 83 4.63 -12.66 7.81
N ARG A 84 3.65 -11.78 7.82
CA ARG A 84 2.30 -12.06 8.32
C ARG A 84 1.35 -12.59 7.25
N GLY A 85 1.83 -12.74 6.03
CA GLY A 85 1.04 -13.26 4.93
C GLY A 85 0.40 -12.22 4.02
N ALA A 86 0.69 -10.94 4.23
CA ALA A 86 0.20 -9.89 3.33
C ALA A 86 0.96 -9.89 2.01
N ILE A 87 0.33 -9.34 0.98
CA ILE A 87 0.99 -9.03 -0.29
C ILE A 87 1.71 -7.70 -0.10
N THR A 88 3.01 -7.66 -0.36
CA THR A 88 3.78 -6.42 -0.21
C THR A 88 4.62 -6.16 -1.42
N GLY A 89 4.83 -4.90 -1.73
CA GLY A 89 5.73 -4.55 -2.82
C GLY A 89 6.01 -3.08 -2.94
N ILE A 90 7.09 -2.79 -3.63
CA ILE A 90 7.43 -1.47 -4.10
C ILE A 90 6.99 -1.43 -5.55
N VAL A 91 6.07 -0.52 -5.89
CA VAL A 91 5.49 -0.45 -7.22
C VAL A 91 5.82 0.89 -7.86
N ARG A 92 6.15 0.84 -9.15
CA ARG A 92 6.61 2.01 -9.90
C ARG A 92 5.71 2.32 -11.10
N SER A 93 4.64 1.54 -11.25
CA SER A 93 3.65 1.74 -12.31
C SER A 93 2.33 1.07 -11.93
N VAL A 94 1.28 1.44 -12.64
CA VAL A 94 -0.03 0.78 -12.50
C VAL A 94 0.11 -0.71 -12.85
N ASP A 95 0.83 -1.01 -13.92
CA ASP A 95 1.00 -2.40 -14.36
C ASP A 95 1.73 -3.25 -13.31
N GLU A 96 2.75 -2.70 -12.67
CA GLU A 96 3.44 -3.40 -11.60
C GLU A 96 2.51 -3.70 -10.43
N ALA A 97 1.69 -2.72 -10.04
CA ALA A 97 0.72 -2.91 -8.95
C ALA A 97 -0.30 -3.99 -9.29
N ARG A 98 -0.85 -3.95 -10.50
CA ARG A 98 -1.81 -4.96 -10.97
C ARG A 98 -1.18 -6.35 -11.03
N SER A 99 0.02 -6.44 -11.56
CA SER A 99 0.73 -7.73 -11.68
C SER A 99 1.04 -8.31 -10.30
N LEU A 100 1.43 -7.47 -9.36
CA LEU A 100 1.73 -7.93 -8.01
C LEU A 100 0.50 -8.55 -7.35
N LEU A 101 -0.65 -7.90 -7.45
CA LEU A 101 -1.88 -8.43 -6.85
C LEU A 101 -2.37 -9.67 -7.58
N ALA A 102 -2.26 -9.71 -8.91
CA ALA A 102 -2.69 -10.86 -9.70
C ALA A 102 -1.75 -12.06 -9.55
N GLY A 103 -0.46 -11.81 -9.30
CA GLY A 103 0.56 -12.86 -9.25
C GLY A 103 0.59 -13.69 -7.97
N HIS A 104 -0.12 -13.25 -6.94
CA HIS A 104 -0.15 -13.99 -5.68
C HIS A 104 -1.29 -15.01 -5.70
N VAL A 105 -1.00 -16.19 -5.17
CA VAL A 105 -1.99 -17.25 -5.07
C VAL A 105 -3.17 -16.78 -4.23
N LEU A 106 -4.39 -17.01 -4.73
CA LEU A 106 -5.59 -16.70 -3.98
C LEU A 106 -5.66 -17.60 -2.74
N ARG A 107 -6.09 -17.01 -1.63
CA ARG A 107 -6.32 -17.78 -0.43
C ARG A 107 -7.53 -18.66 -0.63
N ASN A 108 -7.45 -19.87 -0.10
CA ASN A 108 -8.54 -20.81 -0.18
C ASN A 108 -9.73 -20.28 0.64
N SER A 109 -10.84 -20.02 -0.03
CA SER A 109 -12.06 -19.53 0.60
C SER A 109 -12.89 -20.67 1.20
N HIS A 110 -12.42 -21.92 1.12
CA HIS A 110 -13.10 -23.06 1.70
C HIS A 110 -12.85 -23.24 3.18
N HIS A 111 -12.24 -22.28 3.81
CA HIS A 111 -12.02 -22.36 5.25
C HIS A 111 -13.33 -22.65 5.93
N ARG A 112 -13.34 -23.71 6.69
CA ARG A 112 -14.49 -24.05 7.52
C ARG A 112 -14.44 -23.19 8.75
N LEU A 113 -15.48 -22.55 8.94
CA LEU A 113 -15.66 -21.78 10.15
C LEU A 113 -16.62 -22.54 11.06
#